data_3cdbc711c250129f8ba428685b2de4da
#
_entry.id   3cdbc711c250129f8ba428685b2de4da
#
_cell.length_a   1.000
_cell.length_b   1.000
_cell.length_c   1.000
_cell.angle_alpha   90.00
_cell.angle_beta   90.00
_cell.angle_gamma   90.00
#
_symmetry.space_group_name_H-M   'P 1'
#
loop_
_entity.id
_entity.type
_entity.pdbx_description
1 polymer ?
#
loop_
_entity_poly.entity_id
_entity_poly.type
_entity_poly.pdbx_seq_one_letter_code
_entity_poly.pdbx_strand_id
1 'polypeptide(L)'
;MKIGVLGTGSFAPEKILTNDDLAKMVDTNDEWISTRTGIKERRIASADEATSDLAYRAALNAIDNAGIDKNEIELVIVATMTSDHFTPSTAALVQDKLGIKAAAFDLSAACTGFIYAFTTGYSFIKAGIYKKVLVIGAETMSRVIDWTDRGTCILFGDGAGAVVLGETETGGFISSHLVADGSG
;
A
#
# COMPACT_ATOMS: atom_id res chain seq x y z
N MET A 1 -8.26 -24.05 11.31
CA MET A 1 -7.17 -23.14 10.92
C MET A 1 -7.71 -21.71 11.00
N LYS A 2 -7.16 -20.89 11.85
CA LYS A 2 -7.38 -19.44 11.87
C LYS A 2 -6.35 -18.78 10.98
N ILE A 3 -6.76 -17.78 10.20
CA ILE A 3 -5.88 -17.04 9.31
C ILE A 3 -5.95 -15.57 9.72
N GLY A 4 -4.82 -14.94 9.91
CA GLY A 4 -4.73 -13.55 10.36
C GLY A 4 -3.43 -12.90 9.95
N VAL A 5 -3.19 -11.71 10.51
CA VAL A 5 -1.98 -10.92 10.30
C VAL A 5 -0.89 -11.44 11.24
N LEU A 6 0.24 -11.83 10.67
CA LEU A 6 1.44 -12.28 11.38
C LEU A 6 2.38 -11.11 11.68
N GLY A 7 2.45 -10.14 10.79
CA GLY A 7 3.27 -8.95 10.93
C GLY A 7 2.79 -7.82 10.04
N THR A 8 3.15 -6.60 10.42
CA THR A 8 2.81 -5.36 9.73
C THR A 8 4.05 -4.53 9.48
N GLY A 9 4.06 -3.78 8.39
CA GLY A 9 5.14 -2.86 8.06
C GLY A 9 4.61 -1.65 7.32
N SER A 10 5.35 -0.55 7.39
CA SER A 10 5.04 0.66 6.65
C SER A 10 6.32 1.36 6.21
N PHE A 11 6.18 2.19 5.19
CA PHE A 11 7.23 3.10 4.77
C PHE A 11 6.60 4.40 4.25
N ALA A 12 7.20 5.52 4.61
CA ALA A 12 6.87 6.84 4.07
C ALA A 12 8.17 7.53 3.63
N PRO A 13 8.18 8.23 2.47
CA PRO A 13 9.33 8.99 2.02
C PRO A 13 9.82 10.03 3.02
N GLU A 14 11.09 10.42 2.92
CA GLU A 14 11.69 11.37 3.87
C GLU A 14 11.21 12.81 3.64
N LYS A 15 10.99 13.19 2.37
CA LYS A 15 10.57 14.55 2.03
C LYS A 15 9.19 14.86 2.57
N ILE A 16 9.10 15.92 3.36
CA ILE A 16 7.85 16.46 3.90
C ILE A 16 7.42 17.65 3.04
N LEU A 17 6.13 17.72 2.71
CA LEU A 17 5.45 18.87 2.14
C LEU A 17 4.38 19.33 3.13
N THR A 18 4.60 20.49 3.74
CA THR A 18 3.68 21.07 4.75
C THR A 18 2.51 21.79 4.10
N ASN A 19 1.50 22.13 4.91
CA ASN A 19 0.40 23.01 4.45
C ASN A 19 0.89 24.41 4.06
N ASP A 20 1.90 24.94 4.77
CA ASP A 20 2.52 26.22 4.44
C ASP A 20 3.28 26.18 3.10
N ASP A 21 3.84 25.04 2.74
CA ASP A 21 4.46 24.87 1.42
C ASP A 21 3.41 24.84 0.31
N LEU A 22 2.27 24.17 0.54
CA LEU A 22 1.13 24.20 -0.39
C LEU A 22 0.55 25.60 -0.57
N ALA A 23 0.52 26.41 0.49
CA ALA A 23 0.05 27.80 0.42
C ALA A 23 0.91 28.70 -0.50
N LYS A 24 2.14 28.27 -0.83
CA LYS A 24 3.00 28.92 -1.84
C LYS A 24 2.66 28.52 -3.28
N MET A 25 1.90 27.42 -3.45
CA MET A 25 1.58 26.83 -4.75
C MET A 25 0.14 27.10 -5.18
N VAL A 26 -0.81 27.07 -4.24
CA VAL A 26 -2.25 27.25 -4.50
C VAL A 26 -2.86 28.14 -3.41
N ASP A 27 -4.02 28.73 -3.69
CA ASP A 27 -4.76 29.60 -2.75
C ASP A 27 -5.36 28.76 -1.60
N THR A 28 -4.55 28.54 -0.56
CA THR A 28 -4.91 27.78 0.64
C THR A 28 -4.12 28.25 1.86
N ASN A 29 -4.38 27.66 3.04
CA ASN A 29 -3.60 27.87 4.26
C ASN A 29 -3.74 26.66 5.21
N ASP A 30 -2.89 26.59 6.25
CA ASP A 30 -2.92 25.49 7.22
C ASP A 30 -4.27 25.36 7.93
N GLU A 31 -4.89 26.46 8.33
CA GLU A 31 -6.19 26.42 9.02
C GLU A 31 -7.28 25.80 8.14
N TRP A 32 -7.34 26.23 6.86
CA TRP A 32 -8.33 25.72 5.91
C TRP A 32 -8.17 24.22 5.64
N ILE A 33 -6.94 23.75 5.47
CA ILE A 33 -6.64 22.33 5.24
C ILE A 33 -6.92 21.52 6.51
N SER A 34 -6.37 21.94 7.64
CA SER A 34 -6.41 21.18 8.89
C SER A 34 -7.81 21.02 9.45
N THR A 35 -8.65 22.05 9.37
CA THR A 35 -10.03 22.01 9.86
C THR A 35 -10.91 21.07 9.04
N ARG A 36 -10.60 20.85 7.75
CA ARG A 36 -11.38 19.99 6.84
C ARG A 36 -10.89 18.57 6.77
N THR A 37 -9.58 18.36 6.92
CA THR A 37 -8.94 17.08 6.62
C THR A 37 -8.18 16.49 7.80
N GLY A 38 -7.77 17.30 8.76
CA GLY A 38 -6.83 16.93 9.82
C GLY A 38 -5.38 16.82 9.36
N ILE A 39 -5.11 16.98 8.04
CA ILE A 39 -3.77 16.79 7.47
C ILE A 39 -2.90 18.03 7.77
N LYS A 40 -1.71 17.79 8.32
CA LYS A 40 -0.70 18.79 8.58
C LYS A 40 0.44 18.79 7.57
N GLU A 41 0.78 17.60 7.10
CA GLU A 41 1.88 17.36 6.16
C GLU A 41 1.59 16.12 5.31
N ARG A 42 2.31 15.96 4.19
CA ARG A 42 2.33 14.74 3.38
C ARG A 42 3.76 14.39 3.00
N ARG A 43 3.99 13.11 2.78
CA ARG A 43 5.28 12.59 2.35
C ARG A 43 5.31 12.51 0.83
N ILE A 44 6.44 12.87 0.25
CA ILE A 44 6.62 12.93 -1.21
C ILE A 44 7.84 12.12 -1.58
N ALA A 45 7.66 11.12 -2.43
CA ALA A 45 8.73 10.30 -2.96
C ALA A 45 9.73 11.16 -3.78
N SER A 46 11.01 10.86 -3.66
CA SER A 46 12.03 11.45 -4.49
C SER A 46 11.90 10.98 -5.95
N ALA A 47 12.59 11.63 -6.88
CA ALA A 47 12.48 11.31 -8.31
C ALA A 47 12.91 9.89 -8.66
N ASP A 48 13.80 9.32 -7.85
CA ASP A 48 14.36 7.96 -7.97
C ASP A 48 13.62 6.90 -7.14
N GLU A 49 12.61 7.28 -6.34
CA GLU A 49 11.78 6.34 -5.58
C GLU A 49 10.47 6.05 -6.33
N ALA A 50 10.28 4.85 -6.85
CA ALA A 50 9.04 4.39 -7.46
C ALA A 50 8.10 3.73 -6.43
N THR A 51 6.87 3.44 -6.82
CA THR A 51 5.88 2.76 -5.97
C THR A 51 6.42 1.41 -5.47
N SER A 52 7.14 0.67 -6.33
CA SER A 52 7.78 -0.60 -5.94
C SER A 52 8.86 -0.43 -4.88
N ASP A 53 9.54 0.73 -4.81
CA ASP A 53 10.55 0.99 -3.78
C ASP A 53 9.91 1.20 -2.42
N LEU A 54 8.82 1.98 -2.37
CA LEU A 54 8.05 2.18 -1.14
C LEU A 54 7.45 0.86 -0.66
N ALA A 55 6.84 0.11 -1.59
CA ALA A 55 6.25 -1.20 -1.34
C ALA A 55 7.29 -2.20 -0.80
N TYR A 56 8.49 -2.25 -1.39
CA TYR A 56 9.59 -3.11 -0.95
C TYR A 56 10.03 -2.81 0.49
N ARG A 57 10.19 -1.53 0.84
CA ARG A 57 10.58 -1.13 2.21
C ARG A 57 9.50 -1.48 3.25
N ALA A 58 8.23 -1.25 2.92
CA ALA A 58 7.12 -1.67 3.77
C ALA A 58 7.06 -3.20 3.92
N ALA A 59 7.31 -3.94 2.84
CA ALA A 59 7.37 -5.40 2.83
C ALA A 59 8.46 -5.95 3.76
N LEU A 60 9.68 -5.40 3.69
CA LEU A 60 10.78 -5.79 4.59
C LEU A 60 10.39 -5.62 6.05
N ASN A 61 9.81 -4.46 6.40
CA ASN A 61 9.37 -4.18 7.76
C ASN A 61 8.27 -5.15 8.22
N ALA A 62 7.34 -5.53 7.32
CA ALA A 62 6.27 -6.48 7.64
C ALA A 62 6.81 -7.90 7.86
N ILE A 63 7.76 -8.35 7.05
CA ILE A 63 8.41 -9.65 7.16
C ILE A 63 9.24 -9.75 8.44
N ASP A 64 10.01 -8.71 8.75
CA ASP A 64 10.79 -8.62 9.99
C ASP A 64 9.88 -8.65 11.24
N ASN A 65 8.81 -7.86 11.21
CA ASN A 65 7.82 -7.82 12.30
C ASN A 65 7.06 -9.16 12.46
N ALA A 66 6.86 -9.91 11.37
CA ALA A 66 6.29 -11.25 11.43
C ALA A 66 7.26 -12.30 12.00
N GLY A 67 8.55 -12.01 12.04
CA GLY A 67 9.59 -12.92 12.52
C GLY A 67 9.77 -14.17 11.64
N ILE A 68 9.54 -14.05 10.33
CA ILE A 68 9.63 -15.16 9.37
C ILE A 68 10.78 -14.96 8.38
N ASP A 69 11.23 -16.05 7.77
CA ASP A 69 12.10 -15.95 6.59
C ASP A 69 11.31 -15.45 5.39
N LYS A 70 11.84 -14.46 4.66
CA LYS A 70 11.22 -13.94 3.44
C LYS A 70 10.91 -15.02 2.39
N ASN A 71 11.69 -16.08 2.36
CA ASN A 71 11.49 -17.22 1.45
C ASN A 71 10.25 -18.08 1.79
N GLU A 72 9.62 -17.82 2.92
CA GLU A 72 8.35 -18.46 3.27
C GLU A 72 7.14 -17.76 2.60
N ILE A 73 7.33 -16.56 2.02
CA ILE A 73 6.30 -15.88 1.25
C ILE A 73 6.10 -16.61 -0.09
N GLU A 74 4.87 -17.04 -0.34
CA GLU A 74 4.50 -17.79 -1.54
C GLU A 74 3.72 -16.95 -2.56
N LEU A 75 3.15 -15.82 -2.11
CA LEU A 75 2.39 -14.88 -2.95
C LEU A 75 2.61 -13.44 -2.47
N VAL A 76 2.85 -12.53 -3.43
CA VAL A 76 2.88 -11.08 -3.23
C VAL A 76 1.72 -10.45 -3.99
N ILE A 77 0.87 -9.69 -3.30
CA ILE A 77 -0.22 -8.91 -3.91
C ILE A 77 0.04 -7.43 -3.59
N VAL A 78 0.15 -6.59 -4.61
CA VAL A 78 0.24 -5.14 -4.43
C VAL A 78 -1.05 -4.48 -4.90
N ALA A 79 -1.72 -3.78 -4.00
CA ALA A 79 -2.82 -2.91 -4.33
C ALA A 79 -2.26 -1.51 -4.64
N THR A 80 -2.39 -1.07 -5.89
CA THR A 80 -1.89 0.23 -6.34
C THR A 80 -2.65 0.75 -7.54
N MET A 81 -2.72 2.08 -7.66
CA MET A 81 -3.19 2.82 -8.84
C MET A 81 -2.05 3.57 -9.54
N THR A 82 -0.88 3.61 -8.89
CA THR A 82 0.32 4.30 -9.36
C THR A 82 1.45 3.29 -9.60
N SER A 83 1.14 2.21 -10.35
CA SER A 83 2.12 1.19 -10.70
C SER A 83 3.31 1.80 -11.45
N ASP A 84 4.50 1.23 -11.23
CA ASP A 84 5.73 1.68 -11.92
C ASP A 84 5.59 1.56 -13.44
N HIS A 85 4.99 0.45 -13.89
CA HIS A 85 4.78 0.09 -15.31
C HIS A 85 3.47 -0.67 -15.48
N PHE A 86 2.98 -0.77 -16.73
CA PHE A 86 1.93 -1.72 -17.06
C PHE A 86 2.41 -3.18 -16.94
N THR A 87 3.68 -3.41 -17.29
CA THR A 87 4.36 -4.71 -17.15
C THR A 87 5.87 -4.46 -17.08
N PRO A 88 6.60 -5.16 -16.17
CA PRO A 88 6.09 -6.09 -15.16
C PRO A 88 5.19 -5.39 -14.12
N SER A 89 4.39 -6.17 -13.39
CA SER A 89 3.58 -5.63 -12.28
C SER A 89 4.47 -5.11 -11.14
N THR A 90 3.97 -4.15 -10.37
CA THR A 90 4.66 -3.64 -9.17
C THR A 90 4.98 -4.77 -8.18
N ALA A 91 4.06 -5.73 -8.02
CA ALA A 91 4.27 -6.92 -7.20
C ALA A 91 5.44 -7.78 -7.69
N ALA A 92 5.62 -7.92 -9.01
CA ALA A 92 6.76 -8.65 -9.57
C ALA A 92 8.09 -7.92 -9.32
N LEU A 93 8.09 -6.59 -9.40
CA LEU A 93 9.26 -5.79 -9.04
C LEU A 93 9.62 -5.91 -7.56
N VAL A 94 8.62 -5.90 -6.68
CA VAL A 94 8.81 -6.13 -5.23
C VAL A 94 9.35 -7.53 -4.97
N GLN A 95 8.80 -8.54 -5.64
CA GLN A 95 9.24 -9.94 -5.54
C GLN A 95 10.73 -10.09 -5.92
N ASP A 96 11.14 -9.44 -7.03
CA ASP A 96 12.53 -9.43 -7.48
C ASP A 96 13.45 -8.70 -6.49
N LYS A 97 13.05 -7.51 -6.01
CA LYS A 97 13.79 -6.74 -4.99
C LYS A 97 13.95 -7.53 -3.67
N LEU A 98 12.96 -8.32 -3.28
CA LEU A 98 13.05 -9.23 -2.12
C LEU A 98 13.98 -10.42 -2.40
N GLY A 99 14.23 -10.76 -3.67
CA GLY A 99 15.03 -11.91 -4.07
C GLY A 99 14.37 -13.23 -3.70
N ILE A 100 13.04 -13.32 -3.77
CA ILE A 100 12.25 -14.51 -3.41
C ILE A 100 11.61 -15.14 -4.64
N LYS A 101 11.18 -16.41 -4.52
CA LYS A 101 10.41 -17.10 -5.56
C LYS A 101 8.96 -17.24 -5.09
N ALA A 102 8.13 -16.26 -5.43
CA ALA A 102 6.72 -16.21 -5.08
C ALA A 102 5.90 -15.86 -6.32
N ALA A 103 4.63 -16.25 -6.35
CA ALA A 103 3.67 -15.68 -7.30
C ALA A 103 3.49 -14.19 -7.00
N ALA A 104 3.24 -13.37 -8.02
CA ALA A 104 3.10 -11.93 -7.84
C ALA A 104 2.13 -11.32 -8.84
N PHE A 105 1.22 -10.45 -8.37
CA PHE A 105 0.34 -9.67 -9.23
C PHE A 105 -0.15 -8.40 -8.52
N ASP A 106 -0.52 -7.40 -9.32
CA ASP A 106 -1.14 -6.17 -8.83
C ASP A 106 -2.67 -6.29 -8.82
N LEU A 107 -3.30 -5.54 -7.92
CA LEU A 107 -4.75 -5.39 -7.84
C LEU A 107 -5.10 -3.90 -7.84
N SER A 108 -6.01 -3.50 -8.73
CA SER A 108 -6.49 -2.13 -8.84
C SER A 108 -7.95 -2.05 -8.41
N ALA A 109 -8.19 -1.39 -7.27
CA ALA A 109 -9.53 -1.10 -6.74
C ALA A 109 -9.51 0.20 -5.89
N ALA A 110 -8.72 1.17 -6.31
CA ALA A 110 -8.57 2.48 -5.66
C ALA A 110 -8.41 2.38 -4.13
N CYS A 111 -9.06 3.26 -3.37
CA CYS A 111 -8.94 3.35 -1.91
C CYS A 111 -9.32 2.06 -1.18
N THR A 112 -10.14 1.20 -1.77
CA THR A 112 -10.51 -0.11 -1.21
C THR A 112 -9.58 -1.24 -1.67
N GLY A 113 -8.60 -0.96 -2.53
CA GLY A 113 -7.70 -1.96 -3.11
C GLY A 113 -7.01 -2.83 -2.08
N PHE A 114 -6.52 -2.25 -0.98
CA PHE A 114 -5.90 -3.03 0.09
C PHE A 114 -6.85 -4.05 0.71
N ILE A 115 -8.13 -3.70 0.93
CA ILE A 115 -9.12 -4.63 1.51
C ILE A 115 -9.46 -5.76 0.53
N TYR A 116 -9.53 -5.45 -0.78
CA TYR A 116 -9.68 -6.48 -1.82
C TYR A 116 -8.47 -7.41 -1.86
N ALA A 117 -7.25 -6.87 -1.84
CA ALA A 117 -6.01 -7.65 -1.83
C ALA A 117 -5.89 -8.52 -0.57
N PHE A 118 -6.24 -7.97 0.60
CA PHE A 118 -6.28 -8.70 1.86
C PHE A 118 -7.26 -9.88 1.81
N THR A 119 -8.49 -9.63 1.35
CA THR A 119 -9.52 -10.67 1.22
C THR A 119 -9.10 -11.74 0.20
N THR A 120 -8.46 -11.33 -0.88
CA THR A 120 -7.92 -12.25 -1.91
C THR A 120 -6.83 -13.13 -1.31
N GLY A 121 -5.85 -12.55 -0.62
CA GLY A 121 -4.78 -13.28 0.07
C GLY A 121 -5.31 -14.26 1.11
N TYR A 122 -6.27 -13.80 1.93
CA TYR A 122 -6.98 -14.68 2.87
C TYR A 122 -7.64 -15.86 2.15
N SER A 123 -8.32 -15.61 1.03
CA SER A 123 -9.04 -16.65 0.27
C SER A 123 -8.09 -17.71 -0.29
N PHE A 124 -6.92 -17.32 -0.78
CA PHE A 124 -5.89 -18.25 -1.24
C PHE A 124 -5.36 -19.14 -0.12
N ILE A 125 -5.12 -18.58 1.07
CA ILE A 125 -4.69 -19.36 2.23
C ILE A 125 -5.81 -20.29 2.68
N LYS A 126 -7.05 -19.81 2.73
CA LYS A 126 -8.22 -20.59 3.12
C LYS A 126 -8.49 -21.75 2.19
N ALA A 127 -8.23 -21.58 0.89
CA ALA A 127 -8.32 -22.63 -0.13
C ALA A 127 -7.14 -23.62 -0.08
N GLY A 128 -6.13 -23.38 0.74
CA GLY A 128 -4.94 -24.23 0.87
C GLY A 128 -3.96 -24.11 -0.29
N ILE A 129 -4.06 -23.05 -1.12
CA ILE A 129 -3.18 -22.83 -2.28
C ILE A 129 -1.84 -22.26 -1.80
N TYR A 130 -1.85 -21.33 -0.86
CA TYR A 130 -0.67 -20.73 -0.24
C TYR A 130 -0.79 -20.76 1.28
N LYS A 131 0.36 -20.73 1.97
CA LYS A 131 0.45 -20.69 3.44
C LYS A 131 0.74 -19.30 3.96
N LYS A 132 1.58 -18.54 3.25
CA LYS A 132 1.96 -17.18 3.61
C LYS A 132 1.83 -16.25 2.40
N VAL A 133 1.10 -15.17 2.59
CA VAL A 133 0.81 -14.16 1.56
C VAL A 133 1.23 -12.78 2.08
N LEU A 134 2.00 -12.08 1.30
CA LEU A 134 2.37 -10.68 1.53
C LEU A 134 1.38 -9.79 0.77
N VAL A 135 0.66 -8.94 1.49
CA VAL A 135 -0.30 -7.98 0.93
C VAL A 135 0.22 -6.56 1.20
N ILE A 136 0.30 -5.76 0.16
CA ILE A 136 0.86 -4.41 0.21
C ILE A 136 -0.14 -3.44 -0.43
N GLY A 137 -0.35 -2.28 0.20
CA GLY A 137 -0.93 -1.10 -0.42
C GLY A 137 0.17 -0.05 -0.58
N ALA A 138 0.39 0.46 -1.77
CA ALA A 138 1.46 1.42 -2.04
C ALA A 138 1.05 2.41 -3.13
N GLU A 139 1.39 3.68 -2.91
CA GLU A 139 1.07 4.74 -3.86
C GLU A 139 2.17 5.80 -3.92
N THR A 140 2.41 6.32 -5.12
CA THR A 140 3.10 7.59 -5.39
C THR A 140 2.12 8.58 -6.01
N MET A 141 1.11 8.97 -5.23
CA MET A 141 0.03 9.85 -5.68
C MET A 141 0.53 11.23 -6.10
N SER A 142 1.64 11.68 -5.51
CA SER A 142 2.28 12.96 -5.86
C SER A 142 2.62 13.11 -7.35
N ARG A 143 2.70 12.00 -8.10
CA ARG A 143 3.05 11.97 -9.53
C ARG A 143 1.86 12.08 -10.47
N VAL A 144 0.66 11.87 -9.96
CA VAL A 144 -0.55 11.80 -10.80
C VAL A 144 -1.58 12.88 -10.46
N ILE A 145 -1.46 13.54 -9.30
CA ILE A 145 -2.34 14.64 -8.92
C ILE A 145 -2.00 15.93 -9.67
N ASP A 146 -3.00 16.74 -9.91
CA ASP A 146 -2.81 18.12 -10.40
C ASP A 146 -2.48 19.05 -9.22
N TRP A 147 -1.24 19.51 -9.16
CA TRP A 147 -0.76 20.41 -8.11
C TRP A 147 -1.36 21.83 -8.19
N THR A 148 -2.11 22.16 -9.24
CA THR A 148 -2.85 23.42 -9.37
C THR A 148 -4.29 23.34 -8.90
N ASP A 149 -4.82 22.11 -8.72
CA ASP A 149 -6.14 21.89 -8.16
C ASP A 149 -6.08 21.84 -6.61
N ARG A 150 -6.42 22.95 -5.98
CA ARG A 150 -6.44 23.06 -4.51
C ARG A 150 -7.42 22.09 -3.83
N GLY A 151 -8.39 21.56 -4.55
CA GLY A 151 -9.39 20.62 -4.03
C GLY A 151 -8.83 19.25 -3.76
N THR A 152 -7.86 18.82 -4.58
CA THR A 152 -7.28 17.48 -4.53
C THR A 152 -5.82 17.46 -4.06
N CYS A 153 -5.00 18.44 -4.43
CA CYS A 153 -3.57 18.43 -4.08
C CYS A 153 -3.27 18.43 -2.57
N ILE A 154 -4.23 18.89 -1.77
CA ILE A 154 -4.12 18.93 -0.31
C ILE A 154 -4.32 17.56 0.36
N LEU A 155 -4.92 16.58 -0.35
CA LEU A 155 -5.40 15.31 0.22
C LEU A 155 -4.38 14.18 0.15
N PHE A 156 -3.51 14.18 -0.85
CA PHE A 156 -2.72 13.02 -1.22
C PHE A 156 -1.24 13.20 -0.92
N GLY A 157 -0.57 12.08 -0.71
CA GLY A 157 0.86 11.93 -0.56
C GLY A 157 1.27 10.52 -0.95
N ASP A 158 2.52 10.16 -0.63
CA ASP A 158 3.15 8.91 -1.04
C ASP A 158 3.47 8.05 0.18
N GLY A 159 3.35 6.74 0.04
CA GLY A 159 3.65 5.81 1.09
C GLY A 159 3.25 4.39 0.77
N ALA A 160 3.61 3.47 1.66
CA ALA A 160 3.24 2.07 1.57
C ALA A 160 2.96 1.47 2.95
N GLY A 161 2.02 0.54 2.99
CA GLY A 161 1.74 -0.32 4.12
C GLY A 161 1.69 -1.78 3.67
N ALA A 162 2.18 -2.71 4.49
CA ALA A 162 2.22 -4.13 4.18
C ALA A 162 1.81 -4.98 5.37
N VAL A 163 1.23 -6.14 5.08
CA VAL A 163 0.94 -7.17 6.06
C VAL A 163 1.35 -8.54 5.54
N VAL A 164 1.85 -9.38 6.43
CA VAL A 164 2.02 -10.81 6.18
C VAL A 164 0.80 -11.55 6.72
N LEU A 165 0.13 -12.29 5.85
CA LEU A 165 -0.99 -13.17 6.20
C LEU A 165 -0.53 -14.62 6.34
N GLY A 166 -1.07 -15.33 7.32
CA GLY A 166 -0.78 -16.76 7.51
C GLY A 166 -1.65 -17.37 8.60
N GLU A 167 -1.35 -18.62 8.94
CA GLU A 167 -2.00 -19.29 10.06
C GLU A 167 -1.60 -18.67 11.40
N THR A 168 -2.55 -18.46 12.29
CA THR A 168 -2.36 -17.85 13.61
C THR A 168 -3.16 -18.58 14.68
N GLU A 169 -2.64 -18.57 15.91
CA GLU A 169 -3.34 -19.12 17.06
C GLU A 169 -4.32 -18.11 17.67
N THR A 170 -3.99 -16.81 17.56
CA THR A 170 -4.76 -15.71 18.17
C THR A 170 -5.37 -14.79 17.12
N GLY A 171 -6.57 -14.29 17.36
CA GLY A 171 -7.26 -13.42 16.41
C GLY A 171 -7.74 -14.17 15.17
N GLY A 172 -7.72 -13.49 14.03
CA GLY A 172 -8.04 -14.03 12.73
C GLY A 172 -9.07 -13.20 11.96
N PHE A 173 -9.18 -13.50 10.67
CA PHE A 173 -10.18 -12.90 9.79
C PHE A 173 -11.60 -13.29 10.21
N ILE A 174 -12.47 -12.32 10.37
CA ILE A 174 -13.86 -12.53 10.82
C ILE A 174 -14.80 -12.60 9.61
N SER A 175 -14.83 -11.53 8.82
CA SER A 175 -15.69 -11.43 7.62
C SER A 175 -15.21 -10.33 6.70
N SER A 176 -15.66 -10.36 5.45
CA SER A 176 -15.49 -9.25 4.50
C SER A 176 -16.82 -8.92 3.83
N HIS A 177 -16.95 -7.67 3.46
CA HIS A 177 -18.02 -7.18 2.59
C HIS A 177 -17.40 -6.29 1.53
N LEU A 178 -17.45 -6.72 0.28
CA LEU A 178 -16.87 -6.04 -0.87
C LEU A 178 -17.97 -5.67 -1.84
N VAL A 179 -18.09 -4.38 -2.14
CA VAL A 179 -19.08 -3.85 -3.08
C VAL A 179 -18.41 -2.80 -3.95
N ALA A 180 -18.82 -2.70 -5.19
CA ALA A 180 -18.46 -1.62 -6.09
C ALA A 180 -19.71 -1.06 -6.76
N ASP A 181 -19.75 0.24 -6.94
CA ASP A 181 -20.74 0.92 -7.78
C ASP A 181 -20.01 1.60 -8.93
N GLY A 182 -20.21 1.09 -10.14
CA GLY A 182 -19.59 1.58 -11.36
C GLY A 182 -20.47 2.57 -12.14
N SER A 183 -21.51 3.11 -11.53
CA SER A 183 -22.43 4.05 -12.19
C SER A 183 -22.01 5.52 -12.11
N GLY A 184 -20.95 5.84 -11.32
CA GLY A 184 -20.45 7.19 -11.08
C GLY A 184 -19.32 7.65 -11.96
#